data_0403e01362f7d85ef1f16f59cf9ad67f
#
_entry.id   0403e01362f7d85ef1f16f59cf9ad67f
#
_cell.length_a   1.000
_cell.length_b   1.000
_cell.length_c   1.000
_cell.angle_alpha   90.00
_cell.angle_beta   90.00
_cell.angle_gamma   90.00
#
_symmetry.space_group_name_H-M   'P 1'
#
loop_
_entity.id
_entity.type
_entity.pdbx_description
1 polymer ?
#
loop_
_entity_poly.entity_id
_entity_poly.type
_entity_poly.pdbx_seq_one_letter_code
_entity_poly.pdbx_strand_id
1 'polypeptide(L)'
;EIYNERIHDLLEPYKLAENLASTNDPYMIHTRKAGLEIRDDGKGVHVPGLTTVDVPSLPAVQSVLLKGNRNREVKWTEMNEASSRSHSLLQIVLRQQTGPGAKTYLTSKLNLVDLAGSERVKKSHSEGLRFKEATNINTSLLAFGNCVQALASRQAYVPYRDSTLTKV
;
A
#
# COMPACT_ATOMS: atom_id res chain seq x y z
N GLU A 1 1.37 2.82 -0.03
CA GLU A 1 0.11 2.82 -0.79
C GLU A 1 0.07 1.61 -1.72
N ILE A 2 -1.08 0.96 -1.78
CA ILE A 2 -1.34 -0.07 -2.78
C ILE A 2 -2.41 0.46 -3.74
N TYR A 3 -2.03 0.58 -4.99
CA TYR A 3 -2.92 1.01 -6.06
C TYR A 3 -2.72 0.10 -7.28
N ASN A 4 -3.83 -0.41 -7.80
CA ASN A 4 -3.83 -1.29 -8.98
C ASN A 4 -2.84 -2.47 -8.85
N GLU A 5 -2.87 -3.15 -7.70
CA GLU A 5 -1.99 -4.28 -7.32
C GLU A 5 -0.49 -3.94 -7.31
N ARG A 6 -0.11 -2.66 -7.15
CA ARG A 6 1.28 -2.19 -7.05
C ARG A 6 1.51 -1.43 -5.77
N ILE A 7 2.69 -1.60 -5.19
CA ILE A 7 3.12 -0.88 -3.99
C ILE A 7 3.86 0.39 -4.40
N HIS A 8 3.45 1.50 -3.81
CA HIS A 8 4.09 2.80 -3.96
C HIS A 8 4.55 3.32 -2.59
N ASP A 9 5.77 3.81 -2.54
CA ASP A 9 6.33 4.43 -1.34
C ASP A 9 5.82 5.89 -1.24
N LEU A 10 5.06 6.19 -0.18
CA LEU A 10 4.56 7.54 0.07
C LEU A 10 5.59 8.46 0.75
N LEU A 11 6.72 7.94 1.20
CA LEU A 11 7.79 8.74 1.82
C LEU A 11 8.85 9.16 0.81
N GLU A 12 8.91 8.53 -0.36
CA GLU A 12 9.70 9.04 -1.48
C GLU A 12 9.03 10.28 -2.10
N PRO A 13 9.81 11.31 -2.48
CA PRO A 13 9.26 12.43 -3.23
C PRO A 13 8.68 11.94 -4.55
N TYR A 14 7.45 12.34 -4.85
CA TYR A 14 6.88 12.14 -6.17
C TYR A 14 7.70 12.92 -7.19
N LYS A 15 8.46 12.21 -8.02
CA LYS A 15 9.15 12.81 -9.16
C LYS A 15 8.20 12.74 -10.34
N LEU A 16 7.66 13.90 -10.77
CA LEU A 16 7.13 14.00 -12.13
C LEU A 16 8.23 13.50 -13.07
N ALA A 17 7.92 12.54 -13.91
CA ALA A 17 8.87 12.09 -14.92
C ALA A 17 9.04 13.23 -15.92
N GLU A 18 10.13 13.98 -15.80
CA GLU A 18 10.49 15.14 -16.63
C GLU A 18 10.61 14.81 -18.14
N ASN A 19 10.45 13.54 -18.53
CA ASN A 19 10.63 13.06 -19.91
C ASN A 19 9.36 12.48 -20.55
N LEU A 20 8.18 12.97 -20.17
CA LEU A 20 6.88 12.45 -20.67
C LEU A 20 6.28 13.25 -21.81
N ALA A 21 7.09 13.99 -22.56
CA ALA A 21 6.64 14.74 -23.76
C ALA A 21 6.14 13.86 -24.91
N SER A 22 6.13 12.53 -24.80
CA SER A 22 5.81 11.63 -25.93
C SER A 22 4.57 10.76 -25.79
N THR A 23 3.83 10.82 -24.67
CA THR A 23 2.58 10.05 -24.55
C THR A 23 1.48 10.91 -23.95
N ASN A 24 0.41 11.15 -24.71
CA ASN A 24 -0.81 11.86 -24.28
C ASN A 24 -1.70 11.03 -23.35
N ASP A 25 -1.20 9.94 -22.76
CA ASP A 25 -1.97 9.09 -21.85
C ASP A 25 -1.60 9.39 -20.39
N PRO A 26 -2.47 10.10 -19.65
CA PRO A 26 -2.20 10.44 -18.23
C PRO A 26 -2.05 9.19 -17.35
N TYR A 27 -2.56 8.03 -17.75
CA TYR A 27 -2.42 6.77 -17.01
C TYR A 27 -1.03 6.15 -17.14
N MET A 28 -0.31 6.40 -18.25
CA MET A 28 1.04 5.88 -18.46
C MET A 28 2.08 6.59 -17.60
N ILE A 29 1.81 7.80 -17.12
CA ILE A 29 2.69 8.56 -16.22
C ILE A 29 2.87 7.80 -14.90
N HIS A 30 1.82 7.18 -14.39
CA HIS A 30 1.82 6.46 -13.10
C HIS A 30 2.29 5.02 -13.20
N THR A 31 2.34 4.44 -14.39
CA THR A 31 2.70 3.02 -14.59
C THR A 31 4.18 2.79 -14.87
N ARG A 32 4.97 3.83 -15.16
CA ARG A 32 6.37 3.69 -15.56
C ARG A 32 7.38 3.50 -14.43
N LYS A 33 7.08 3.94 -13.20
CA LYS A 33 7.89 3.48 -12.06
C LYS A 33 7.37 2.10 -11.67
N ALA A 34 8.15 1.06 -11.89
CA ALA A 34 7.86 -0.28 -11.40
C ALA A 34 7.52 -0.16 -9.90
N GLY A 35 6.33 -0.62 -9.50
CA GLY A 35 5.96 -0.65 -8.07
C GLY A 35 6.99 -1.48 -7.31
N LEU A 36 7.09 -1.24 -6.01
CA LEU A 36 7.94 -2.07 -5.14
C LEU A 36 7.38 -3.48 -5.10
N GLU A 37 8.29 -4.46 -5.06
CA GLU A 37 7.93 -5.87 -5.01
C GLU A 37 7.89 -6.39 -3.57
N ILE A 38 6.97 -7.32 -3.31
CA ILE A 38 6.93 -8.05 -2.05
C ILE A 38 7.86 -9.25 -2.16
N ARG A 39 8.66 -9.47 -1.13
CA ARG A 39 9.50 -10.66 -0.99
C ARG A 39 9.18 -11.40 0.31
N ASP A 40 9.20 -12.71 0.22
CA ASP A 40 9.12 -13.63 1.34
C ASP A 40 10.46 -14.37 1.42
N ASP A 41 11.20 -14.16 2.49
CA ASP A 41 12.52 -14.76 2.72
C ASP A 41 12.44 -15.96 3.69
N GLY A 42 11.23 -16.47 3.96
CA GLY A 42 11.00 -17.56 4.91
C GLY A 42 11.06 -17.12 6.39
N LYS A 43 11.47 -15.88 6.67
CA LYS A 43 11.42 -15.25 8.00
C LYS A 43 10.26 -14.26 8.11
N GLY A 44 9.65 -13.94 6.99
CA GLY A 44 8.51 -13.07 6.90
C GLY A 44 8.45 -12.30 5.59
N VAL A 45 7.33 -11.64 5.41
CA VAL A 45 7.08 -10.81 4.24
C VAL A 45 7.65 -9.41 4.46
N HIS A 46 8.34 -8.89 3.44
CA HIS A 46 8.89 -7.54 3.43
C HIS A 46 8.89 -6.93 2.03
N VAL A 47 9.07 -5.62 1.97
CA VAL A 47 9.11 -4.85 0.71
C VAL A 47 10.49 -4.19 0.60
N PRO A 48 11.43 -4.78 -0.18
CA PRO A 48 12.75 -4.20 -0.37
C PRO A 48 12.68 -2.81 -0.99
N GLY A 49 13.49 -1.90 -0.48
CA GLY A 49 13.54 -0.52 -0.98
C GLY A 49 12.43 0.40 -0.46
N LEU A 50 11.53 -0.08 0.40
CA LEU A 50 10.57 0.77 1.08
C LEU A 50 11.30 1.69 2.08
N THR A 51 11.02 2.99 2.01
CA THR A 51 11.62 3.99 2.92
C THR A 51 11.18 3.76 4.36
N THR A 52 12.14 3.67 5.25
CA THR A 52 11.93 3.62 6.69
C THR A 52 12.51 4.85 7.35
N VAL A 53 11.82 5.38 8.36
CA VAL A 53 12.22 6.59 9.09
C VAL A 53 12.19 6.29 10.59
N ASP A 54 13.29 6.57 11.28
CA ASP A 54 13.31 6.48 12.73
C ASP A 54 12.51 7.64 13.34
N VAL A 55 11.57 7.31 14.22
CA VAL A 55 10.64 8.28 14.83
C VAL A 55 10.74 8.21 16.35
N PRO A 56 11.57 9.05 16.97
CA PRO A 56 11.83 9.00 18.42
C PRO A 56 10.71 9.62 19.26
N SER A 57 9.70 10.23 18.63
CA SER A 57 8.64 10.95 19.34
C SER A 57 7.34 10.99 18.57
N LEU A 58 6.23 11.27 19.25
CA LEU A 58 4.92 11.45 18.62
C LEU A 58 4.90 12.56 17.55
N PRO A 59 5.49 13.75 17.76
CA PRO A 59 5.58 14.75 16.71
C PRO A 59 6.32 14.26 15.46
N ALA A 60 7.37 13.44 15.62
CA ALA A 60 8.08 12.84 14.49
C ALA A 60 7.18 11.89 13.69
N VAL A 61 6.37 11.05 14.36
CA VAL A 61 5.37 10.19 13.71
C VAL A 61 4.35 11.03 12.93
N GLN A 62 3.83 12.08 13.57
CA GLN A 62 2.87 12.99 12.91
C GLN A 62 3.46 13.65 11.67
N SER A 63 4.72 14.08 11.73
CA SER A 63 5.42 14.67 10.59
C SER A 63 5.56 13.72 9.41
N VAL A 64 5.90 12.45 9.69
CA VAL A 64 6.00 11.39 8.67
C VAL A 64 4.62 11.11 8.05
N LEU A 65 3.57 11.02 8.85
CA LEU A 65 2.19 10.83 8.38
C LEU A 65 1.74 11.97 7.47
N LEU A 66 1.97 13.22 7.89
CA LEU A 66 1.64 14.40 7.09
C LEU A 66 2.37 14.40 5.74
N LYS A 67 3.65 14.01 5.73
CA LYS A 67 4.43 13.88 4.49
C LYS A 67 3.82 12.81 3.57
N GLY A 68 3.50 11.63 4.11
CA GLY A 68 2.89 10.55 3.34
C GLY A 68 1.54 10.95 2.75
N ASN A 69 0.67 11.61 3.53
CA ASN A 69 -0.62 12.09 3.08
C ASN A 69 -0.49 13.15 1.98
N ARG A 70 0.40 14.13 2.13
CA ARG A 70 0.67 15.13 1.09
C ARG A 70 1.13 14.48 -0.22
N ASN A 71 2.03 13.51 -0.15
CA ASN A 71 2.49 12.81 -1.35
C ASN A 71 1.37 11.98 -1.99
N ARG A 72 0.46 11.43 -1.19
CA ARG A 72 -0.75 10.76 -1.67
C ARG A 72 -1.66 11.75 -2.39
N GLU A 73 -1.95 12.92 -1.80
CA GLU A 73 -2.80 13.98 -2.37
C GLU A 73 -2.23 14.54 -3.67
N VAL A 74 -0.94 14.92 -3.71
CA VAL A 74 -0.29 15.47 -4.90
C VAL A 74 -0.36 14.50 -6.08
N LYS A 75 -0.18 13.21 -5.84
CA LYS A 75 -0.30 12.18 -6.86
C LYS A 75 -1.69 12.14 -7.51
N TRP A 76 -2.72 12.60 -6.79
CA TRP A 76 -4.11 12.40 -7.16
C TRP A 76 -4.89 13.66 -7.54
N THR A 77 -4.38 14.87 -7.29
CA THR A 77 -5.01 16.12 -7.71
C THR A 77 -5.20 16.21 -9.22
N GLU A 78 -4.43 15.45 -9.99
CA GLU A 78 -4.57 15.37 -11.46
C GLU A 78 -5.58 14.33 -11.95
N MET A 79 -6.13 13.46 -11.06
CA MET A 79 -6.88 12.27 -11.49
C MET A 79 -8.28 12.08 -10.88
N ASN A 80 -8.84 13.03 -10.12
CA ASN A 80 -10.17 12.94 -9.47
C ASN A 80 -10.41 11.70 -8.57
N GLU A 81 -10.71 11.93 -7.26
CA GLU A 81 -11.23 10.98 -6.27
C GLU A 81 -10.42 9.71 -5.97
N ALA A 82 -9.14 9.80 -5.87
CA ALA A 82 -8.30 8.62 -5.79
C ALA A 82 -8.04 8.07 -4.40
N SER A 83 -8.32 8.79 -3.33
CA SER A 83 -8.26 8.23 -1.96
C SER A 83 -9.24 7.07 -1.78
N SER A 84 -10.37 7.08 -2.51
CA SER A 84 -11.34 5.98 -2.50
C SER A 84 -10.89 4.74 -3.28
N ARG A 85 -9.78 4.83 -4.05
CA ARG A 85 -9.35 3.78 -5.00
C ARG A 85 -8.01 3.13 -4.68
N SER A 86 -7.35 3.55 -3.61
CA SER A 86 -6.09 2.99 -3.16
C SER A 86 -6.15 2.61 -1.68
N HIS A 87 -5.44 1.53 -1.31
CA HIS A 87 -5.25 1.17 0.09
C HIS A 87 -4.02 1.90 0.62
N SER A 88 -4.12 2.50 1.81
CA SER A 88 -2.98 3.13 2.49
C SER A 88 -2.57 2.30 3.70
N LEU A 89 -1.29 1.99 3.83
CA LEU A 89 -0.75 1.22 4.92
C LEU A 89 0.35 2.01 5.63
N LEU A 90 0.21 2.15 6.95
CA LEU A 90 1.27 2.62 7.82
C LEU A 90 1.75 1.46 8.68
N GLN A 91 3.03 1.11 8.56
CA GLN A 91 3.66 0.12 9.42
C GLN A 91 4.56 0.80 10.43
N ILE A 92 4.31 0.57 11.71
CA ILE A 92 5.16 1.01 12.82
C ILE A 92 5.90 -0.21 13.35
N VAL A 93 7.23 -0.15 13.37
CA VAL A 93 8.09 -1.20 13.91
C VAL A 93 8.67 -0.72 15.23
N LEU A 94 8.29 -1.38 16.32
CA LEU A 94 8.82 -1.12 17.66
C LEU A 94 9.92 -2.12 17.96
N ARG A 95 11.12 -1.61 18.31
CA ARG A 95 12.22 -2.42 18.80
C ARG A 95 12.45 -2.10 20.27
N GLN A 96 12.28 -3.09 21.13
CA GLN A 96 12.50 -2.98 22.57
C GLN A 96 13.65 -3.87 23.01
N GLN A 97 14.62 -3.31 23.71
CA GLN A 97 15.69 -4.08 24.32
C GLN A 97 15.13 -4.98 25.44
N THR A 98 15.51 -6.25 25.48
CA THR A 98 14.92 -7.25 26.40
C THR A 98 15.35 -7.08 27.85
N GLY A 99 16.36 -6.23 28.11
CA GLY A 99 16.84 -5.90 29.47
C GLY A 99 18.03 -4.95 29.42
N PRO A 100 18.41 -4.34 30.54
CA PRO A 100 19.57 -3.46 30.63
C PRO A 100 20.84 -4.18 30.16
N GLY A 101 21.51 -3.63 29.12
CA GLY A 101 22.73 -4.24 28.55
C GLY A 101 22.51 -5.48 27.69
N ALA A 102 21.28 -5.95 27.48
CA ALA A 102 20.99 -7.08 26.61
C ALA A 102 21.28 -6.74 25.15
N LYS A 103 21.90 -7.66 24.40
CA LYS A 103 22.13 -7.53 22.94
C LYS A 103 20.93 -7.99 22.13
N THR A 104 19.87 -8.48 22.77
CA THR A 104 18.66 -9.00 22.14
C THR A 104 17.54 -7.99 22.19
N TYR A 105 16.74 -7.94 21.10
CA TYR A 105 15.62 -7.04 20.95
C TYR A 105 14.35 -7.82 20.66
N LEU A 106 13.25 -7.42 21.30
CA LEU A 106 11.92 -7.80 20.91
C LEU A 106 11.47 -6.83 19.81
N THR A 107 11.04 -7.36 18.68
CA THR A 107 10.53 -6.56 17.58
C THR A 107 9.06 -6.83 17.38
N SER A 108 8.24 -5.78 17.43
CA SER A 108 6.80 -5.83 17.19
C SER A 108 6.44 -4.95 16.00
N LYS A 109 5.44 -5.36 15.22
CA LYS A 109 4.93 -4.60 14.08
C LYS A 109 3.46 -4.26 14.32
N LEU A 110 3.10 -3.01 14.10
CA LEU A 110 1.72 -2.52 14.07
C LEU A 110 1.43 -2.02 12.66
N ASN A 111 0.43 -2.61 12.00
CA ASN A 111 -0.04 -2.18 10.70
C ASN A 111 -1.37 -1.46 10.86
N LEU A 112 -1.44 -0.21 10.44
CA LEU A 112 -2.66 0.58 10.33
C LEU A 112 -3.03 0.64 8.86
N VAL A 113 -4.23 0.18 8.52
CA VAL A 113 -4.67 0.03 7.13
C VAL A 113 -5.93 0.85 6.91
N ASP A 114 -5.86 1.76 5.95
CA ASP A 114 -7.00 2.50 5.39
C ASP A 114 -7.33 1.87 4.03
N LEU A 115 -8.45 1.16 3.98
CA LEU A 115 -8.85 0.40 2.79
C LEU A 115 -9.51 1.31 1.76
N ALA A 116 -9.32 0.99 0.48
CA ALA A 116 -10.09 1.60 -0.61
C ALA A 116 -11.59 1.34 -0.43
N GLY A 117 -12.41 2.22 -1.02
CA GLY A 117 -13.87 2.08 -0.99
C GLY A 117 -14.35 0.78 -1.65
N SER A 118 -15.39 0.21 -1.08
CA SER A 118 -16.05 -1.01 -1.58
C SER A 118 -17.25 -0.71 -2.50
N GLU A 119 -17.42 0.54 -2.89
CA GLU A 119 -18.54 0.97 -3.72
C GLU A 119 -18.53 0.25 -5.08
N ARG A 120 -19.69 -0.24 -5.46
CA ARG A 120 -19.88 -0.79 -6.80
C ARG A 120 -19.72 0.33 -7.81
N VAL A 121 -18.79 0.17 -8.74
CA VAL A 121 -18.74 1.01 -9.94
C VAL A 121 -20.09 0.86 -10.62
N LYS A 122 -20.97 1.87 -10.44
CA LYS A 122 -22.20 1.93 -11.25
C LYS A 122 -21.75 1.83 -12.69
N LYS A 123 -22.47 1.06 -13.51
CA LYS A 123 -22.28 0.90 -14.96
C LYS A 123 -22.44 2.26 -15.69
N SER A 124 -21.64 3.24 -15.35
CA SER A 124 -21.53 4.49 -16.08
C SER A 124 -20.43 4.31 -17.10
N HIS A 125 -20.77 3.92 -18.32
CA HIS A 125 -20.03 4.08 -19.60
C HIS A 125 -18.49 4.26 -19.54
N SER A 126 -17.80 3.74 -18.49
CA SER A 126 -16.36 3.80 -18.35
C SER A 126 -15.76 2.57 -19.03
N GLU A 127 -15.49 2.69 -20.32
CA GLU A 127 -14.75 1.68 -21.08
C GLU A 127 -13.25 1.76 -20.75
N GLY A 128 -12.57 0.62 -20.71
CA GLY A 128 -11.12 0.54 -20.69
C GLY A 128 -10.47 0.54 -19.30
N LEU A 129 -9.60 1.50 -19.01
CA LEU A 129 -8.70 1.51 -17.85
C LEU A 129 -9.43 1.68 -16.50
N ARG A 130 -10.49 2.50 -16.43
CA ARG A 130 -11.30 2.67 -15.22
C ARG A 130 -12.03 1.38 -14.82
N PHE A 131 -12.41 0.56 -15.78
CA PHE A 131 -13.01 -0.74 -15.51
C PHE A 131 -12.00 -1.71 -14.89
N LYS A 132 -10.75 -1.74 -15.38
CA LYS A 132 -9.66 -2.56 -14.80
C LYS A 132 -9.32 -2.11 -13.39
N GLU A 133 -9.23 -0.81 -13.14
CA GLU A 133 -8.98 -0.23 -11.82
C GLU A 133 -10.04 -0.68 -10.80
N ALA A 134 -11.31 -0.49 -11.13
CA ALA A 134 -12.42 -0.90 -10.27
C ALA A 134 -12.46 -2.42 -10.03
N THR A 135 -12.10 -3.20 -11.04
CA THR A 135 -11.98 -4.65 -10.90
C THR A 135 -10.87 -5.02 -9.92
N ASN A 136 -9.71 -4.38 -10.00
CA ASN A 136 -8.59 -4.65 -9.11
C ASN A 136 -8.88 -4.27 -7.65
N ILE A 137 -9.56 -3.14 -7.41
CA ILE A 137 -9.99 -2.73 -6.06
C ILE A 137 -10.95 -3.77 -5.47
N ASN A 138 -11.96 -4.17 -6.21
CA ASN A 138 -12.93 -5.16 -5.73
C ASN A 138 -12.27 -6.54 -5.53
N THR A 139 -11.30 -6.90 -6.36
CA THR A 139 -10.55 -8.16 -6.24
C THR A 139 -9.69 -8.17 -4.97
N SER A 140 -8.99 -7.08 -4.65
CA SER A 140 -8.17 -6.99 -3.43
C SER A 140 -9.03 -7.06 -2.16
N LEU A 141 -10.19 -6.39 -2.13
CA LEU A 141 -11.12 -6.45 -1.00
C LEU A 141 -11.77 -7.82 -0.86
N LEU A 142 -12.12 -8.48 -1.97
CA LEU A 142 -12.63 -9.86 -1.96
C LEU A 142 -11.58 -10.83 -1.43
N ALA A 143 -10.33 -10.74 -1.91
CA ALA A 143 -9.22 -11.55 -1.43
C ALA A 143 -9.00 -11.35 0.08
N PHE A 144 -9.07 -10.11 0.56
CA PHE A 144 -9.00 -9.79 1.99
C PHE A 144 -10.13 -10.46 2.77
N GLY A 145 -11.38 -10.34 2.30
CA GLY A 145 -12.54 -11.00 2.91
C GLY A 145 -12.39 -12.53 2.97
N ASN A 146 -11.88 -13.15 1.90
CA ASN A 146 -11.61 -14.58 1.85
C ASN A 146 -10.54 -15.00 2.87
N CYS A 147 -9.47 -14.21 3.05
CA CYS A 147 -8.46 -14.46 4.06
C CYS A 147 -9.06 -14.41 5.48
N VAL A 148 -9.84 -13.36 5.77
CA VAL A 148 -10.51 -13.22 7.08
C VAL A 148 -11.43 -14.40 7.35
N GLN A 149 -12.23 -14.80 6.37
CA GLN A 149 -13.13 -15.94 6.49
C GLN A 149 -12.38 -17.26 6.72
N ALA A 150 -11.29 -17.51 5.96
CA ALA A 150 -10.47 -18.69 6.11
C ALA A 150 -9.84 -18.78 7.51
N LEU A 151 -9.32 -17.65 8.03
CA LEU A 151 -8.78 -17.54 9.39
C LEU A 151 -9.86 -17.79 10.45
N ALA A 152 -11.01 -17.13 10.33
CA ALA A 152 -12.12 -17.30 11.27
C ALA A 152 -12.65 -18.74 11.31
N SER A 153 -12.67 -19.41 10.16
CA SER A 153 -13.10 -20.79 10.02
C SER A 153 -11.98 -21.80 10.29
N ARG A 154 -10.79 -21.37 10.71
CA ARG A 154 -9.61 -22.22 10.97
C ARG A 154 -9.27 -23.14 9.81
N GLN A 155 -9.40 -22.67 8.57
CA GLN A 155 -9.07 -23.47 7.39
C GLN A 155 -7.56 -23.74 7.35
N ALA A 156 -7.19 -24.91 6.82
CA ALA A 156 -5.77 -25.29 6.67
C ALA A 156 -5.01 -24.42 5.68
N TYR A 157 -5.71 -23.78 4.74
CA TYR A 157 -5.13 -22.88 3.74
C TYR A 157 -5.79 -21.50 3.83
N VAL A 158 -4.99 -20.45 3.90
CA VAL A 158 -5.42 -19.06 3.83
C VAL A 158 -4.88 -18.43 2.55
N PRO A 159 -5.72 -17.83 1.69
CA PRO A 159 -5.34 -17.40 0.35
C PRO A 159 -4.63 -16.04 0.36
N TYR A 160 -3.55 -15.88 1.13
CA TYR A 160 -2.78 -14.62 1.21
C TYR A 160 -2.20 -14.16 -0.13
N ARG A 161 -1.99 -15.09 -1.08
CA ARG A 161 -1.34 -14.77 -2.37
C ARG A 161 -2.27 -14.21 -3.43
N ASP A 162 -3.57 -14.08 -3.14
CA ASP A 162 -4.57 -13.69 -4.13
C ASP A 162 -4.56 -12.17 -4.44
N SER A 163 -3.98 -11.34 -3.57
CA SER A 163 -3.79 -9.92 -3.86
C SER A 163 -2.52 -9.36 -3.20
N THR A 164 -2.08 -8.20 -3.68
CA THR A 164 -0.97 -7.45 -3.06
C THR A 164 -1.30 -7.05 -1.64
N LEU A 165 -2.55 -6.65 -1.38
CA LEU A 165 -3.04 -6.26 -0.05
C LEU A 165 -2.91 -7.42 0.97
N THR A 166 -3.22 -8.64 0.56
CA THR A 166 -3.20 -9.81 1.45
C THR A 166 -1.82 -10.44 1.61
N LYS A 167 -0.87 -10.10 0.73
CA LYS A 167 0.54 -10.53 0.83
C LYS A 167 1.35 -9.71 1.84
N VAL A 168 1.01 -8.45 2.09
CA VAL A 168 1.70 -7.54 3.01
C VAL A 168 1.23 -7.75 4.44
#